data_89f566b732ff742d2c5cc7f318f1c7e5
#
_entry.id   89f566b732ff742d2c5cc7f318f1c7e5
#
_cell.length_a   1.000
_cell.length_b   1.000
_cell.length_c   1.000
_cell.angle_alpha   90.00
_cell.angle_beta   90.00
_cell.angle_gamma   90.00
#
_symmetry.space_group_name_H-M   'P 1'
#
loop_
_entity.id
_entity.type
_entity.pdbx_description
1 polymer ?
#
loop_
_entity_poly.entity_id
_entity_poly.type
_entity_poly.pdbx_seq_one_letter_code
_entity_poly.pdbx_strand_id
1 'polypeptide(L)'
;MPRGKKRSGRGNVQPFSDEDASIETLSHCSSVSERTSADVDVGDAEETAQEDFQYKLKVYIDSTVDKSAKTRQGALDGLKTAMATKILYEFISERRMTITDSIERCLKKGKGVEQSAAASLACLLCIQLGSGIESEEVFKTLKPVFKAILNDGTANIQARQACATSLGLCTLVAEDDIMDVYATMEVFETLFTRSYIREDGSRPSVSPPVTQLHTNALLSWALLLTICAGSHIRVIAQKHLAKLPRLLENDDVNMRIAAGETIALLFELIRDIDPDFEFDDWEPLCEKLNALATDCNKHRAKTDKRKQRSVFRDVLKAVEEGDFQSETIRFGTERMLIDSWVRKRTYDTFREFVGSGMNFHLQANEFIRDVFELGPPKLIDSAALKAMKSSRLERHLYNAAAFKARTKARNKFRDKRVDVGEF
;
A
#
# COMPACT_ATOMS: atom_id res chain seq x y z
N MET A 1 3.18 57.75 -41.09
CA MET A 1 4.57 57.44 -41.52
C MET A 1 5.54 57.69 -40.39
N PRO A 2 6.57 56.91 -40.09
CA PRO A 2 7.06 55.63 -40.69
C PRO A 2 7.13 54.49 -39.65
N ARG A 3 6.96 53.29 -40.07
CA ARG A 3 7.84 52.13 -40.32
C ARG A 3 8.89 51.80 -39.25
N GLY A 4 8.70 50.68 -38.54
CA GLY A 4 9.70 49.99 -37.73
C GLY A 4 9.55 48.47 -37.84
N LYS A 5 10.58 47.79 -38.22
CA LYS A 5 10.74 46.42 -38.70
C LYS A 5 10.46 45.31 -37.66
N LYS A 6 9.81 44.26 -38.12
CA LYS A 6 9.78 42.90 -37.51
C LYS A 6 11.17 42.30 -37.37
N ARG A 7 11.43 41.66 -36.25
CA ARG A 7 12.45 40.63 -36.12
C ARG A 7 11.82 39.36 -35.57
N SER A 8 11.90 38.32 -36.37
CA SER A 8 11.52 36.96 -36.04
C SER A 8 12.49 36.37 -35.03
N GLY A 9 11.96 35.95 -33.85
CA GLY A 9 12.69 35.12 -32.92
C GLY A 9 12.28 33.64 -33.13
N ARG A 10 13.24 32.82 -33.55
CA ARG A 10 13.13 31.36 -33.61
C ARG A 10 12.90 30.85 -32.23
N GLY A 11 11.73 30.25 -31.98
CA GLY A 11 11.44 29.43 -30.81
C GLY A 11 12.24 28.15 -30.89
N ASN A 12 13.08 27.93 -29.89
CA ASN A 12 13.80 26.70 -29.66
C ASN A 12 12.80 25.71 -29.07
N VAL A 13 12.34 24.74 -29.84
CA VAL A 13 11.52 23.62 -29.39
C VAL A 13 12.47 22.65 -28.70
N GLN A 14 12.47 22.65 -27.38
CA GLN A 14 13.08 21.56 -26.62
C GLN A 14 12.25 20.28 -26.79
N PRO A 15 12.89 19.14 -27.06
CA PRO A 15 12.18 17.86 -27.10
C PRO A 15 11.74 17.48 -25.70
N PHE A 16 10.46 17.18 -25.56
CA PHE A 16 9.89 16.56 -24.37
C PHE A 16 10.63 15.25 -24.10
N SER A 17 11.40 15.22 -23.01
CA SER A 17 11.88 13.98 -22.44
C SER A 17 10.71 13.30 -21.75
N ASP A 18 10.33 12.11 -22.20
CA ASP A 18 9.54 11.16 -21.44
C ASP A 18 10.37 10.76 -20.21
N GLU A 19 10.19 11.48 -19.11
CA GLU A 19 10.64 11.04 -17.81
C GLU A 19 9.70 9.91 -17.38
N ASP A 20 10.12 8.67 -17.64
CA ASP A 20 9.73 7.53 -16.83
C ASP A 20 10.16 7.89 -15.39
N ALA A 21 9.21 8.30 -14.57
CA ALA A 21 9.41 8.46 -13.16
C ALA A 21 9.66 7.07 -12.54
N SER A 22 10.91 6.62 -12.68
CA SER A 22 11.48 5.70 -11.71
C SER A 22 11.37 6.40 -10.37
N ILE A 23 10.63 5.82 -9.45
CA ILE A 23 10.62 6.22 -8.05
C ILE A 23 12.06 6.00 -7.55
N GLU A 24 12.88 7.02 -7.70
CA GLU A 24 14.13 7.09 -6.96
C GLU A 24 13.75 7.28 -5.50
N THR A 25 13.88 6.21 -4.74
CA THR A 25 13.97 6.31 -3.29
C THR A 25 15.15 7.20 -2.98
N LEU A 26 14.85 8.47 -2.70
CA LEU A 26 15.80 9.41 -2.12
C LEU A 26 16.21 8.88 -0.75
N SER A 27 17.25 8.06 -0.76
CA SER A 27 18.04 7.76 0.42
C SER A 27 18.81 9.04 0.77
N HIS A 28 18.19 9.94 1.54
CA HIS A 28 18.91 10.98 2.23
C HIS A 28 19.76 10.34 3.34
N CYS A 29 20.87 9.74 2.94
CA CYS A 29 22.00 9.63 3.83
C CYS A 29 22.58 11.03 4.00
N SER A 30 22.38 11.62 5.17
CA SER A 30 23.11 12.78 5.64
C SER A 30 24.59 12.60 5.34
N SER A 31 25.15 13.52 4.59
CA SER A 31 26.60 13.66 4.45
C SER A 31 27.17 14.06 5.82
N VAL A 32 27.66 13.08 6.55
CA VAL A 32 28.59 13.34 7.64
C VAL A 32 29.90 13.71 6.99
N SER A 33 30.26 14.98 7.14
CA SER A 33 31.54 15.57 6.80
C SER A 33 32.68 14.68 7.31
N GLU A 34 33.57 14.28 6.39
CA GLU A 34 34.87 13.71 6.77
C GLU A 34 35.62 14.69 7.68
N ARG A 35 35.67 14.36 8.93
CA ARG A 35 36.73 14.86 9.84
C ARG A 35 37.61 13.69 10.20
N THR A 36 38.87 13.87 9.86
CA THR A 36 40.05 13.08 10.14
C THR A 36 40.14 12.54 11.58
N SER A 37 40.46 11.24 11.63
CA SER A 37 41.24 10.51 12.61
C SER A 37 41.25 10.97 14.08
N ALA A 38 40.48 10.21 14.88
CA ALA A 38 40.90 9.74 16.21
C ALA A 38 40.17 8.40 16.41
N ASP A 39 40.87 7.39 16.91
CA ASP A 39 40.31 6.13 17.39
C ASP A 39 39.28 6.43 18.50
N VAL A 40 38.03 6.63 18.13
CA VAL A 40 36.88 6.62 19.02
C VAL A 40 36.24 5.27 18.81
N ASP A 41 36.09 4.53 19.89
CA ASP A 41 35.48 3.22 19.94
C ASP A 41 34.12 3.26 19.22
N VAL A 42 33.99 2.51 18.12
CA VAL A 42 32.82 2.55 17.26
C VAL A 42 31.57 2.05 18.01
N GLY A 43 31.77 1.31 19.10
CA GLY A 43 30.70 0.83 19.99
C GLY A 43 30.01 1.96 20.74
N ASP A 44 30.77 2.87 21.37
CA ASP A 44 30.22 3.97 22.18
C ASP A 44 29.41 4.97 21.35
N ALA A 45 29.77 5.19 20.07
CA ALA A 45 29.05 6.10 19.18
C ALA A 45 27.71 5.53 18.69
N GLU A 46 27.62 4.21 18.48
CA GLU A 46 26.38 3.54 18.12
C GLU A 46 25.40 3.47 19.31
N GLU A 47 25.91 3.19 20.51
CA GLU A 47 25.14 3.13 21.74
C GLU A 47 24.54 4.50 22.08
N THR A 48 25.34 5.56 22.02
CA THR A 48 24.89 6.96 22.24
C THR A 48 23.82 7.38 21.23
N ALA A 49 23.97 6.99 19.96
CA ALA A 49 22.98 7.30 18.92
C ALA A 49 21.65 6.54 19.13
N GLN A 50 21.71 5.35 19.71
CA GLN A 50 20.54 4.55 20.04
C GLN A 50 19.81 5.12 21.27
N GLU A 51 20.53 5.56 22.29
CA GLU A 51 19.98 6.25 23.45
C GLU A 51 19.29 7.56 23.07
N ASP A 52 19.92 8.40 22.26
CA ASP A 52 19.35 9.63 21.72
C ASP A 52 18.06 9.37 20.94
N PHE A 53 18.04 8.29 20.16
CA PHE A 53 16.85 7.92 19.41
C PHE A 53 15.72 7.45 20.35
N GLN A 54 16.01 6.63 21.34
CA GLN A 54 15.02 6.20 22.34
C GLN A 54 14.49 7.38 23.16
N TYR A 55 15.36 8.34 23.50
CA TYR A 55 14.94 9.57 24.15
C TYR A 55 13.94 10.36 23.30
N LYS A 56 14.22 10.52 22.00
CA LYS A 56 13.27 11.16 21.07
C LYS A 56 11.91 10.45 20.99
N LEU A 57 11.92 9.13 21.03
CA LEU A 57 10.66 8.36 21.06
C LEU A 57 9.87 8.61 22.34
N LYS A 58 10.53 8.69 23.50
CA LYS A 58 9.88 9.06 24.78
C LYS A 58 9.26 10.45 24.69
N VAL A 59 10.00 11.42 24.17
CA VAL A 59 9.51 12.79 23.97
C VAL A 59 8.29 12.81 23.04
N TYR A 60 8.26 11.99 21.98
CA TYR A 60 7.07 11.89 21.13
C TYR A 60 5.88 11.31 21.90
N ILE A 61 6.08 10.23 22.67
CA ILE A 61 5.00 9.63 23.48
C ILE A 61 4.42 10.69 24.43
N ASP A 62 5.27 11.40 25.18
CA ASP A 62 4.85 12.46 26.10
C ASP A 62 4.14 13.60 25.38
N SER A 63 4.58 13.97 24.18
CA SER A 63 3.99 15.04 23.38
C SER A 63 2.62 14.68 22.79
N THR A 64 2.23 13.39 22.77
CA THR A 64 0.88 12.99 22.34
C THR A 64 -0.22 13.48 23.27
N VAL A 65 0.11 13.89 24.50
CA VAL A 65 -0.83 14.42 25.50
C VAL A 65 -0.84 15.95 25.59
N ASP A 66 0.00 16.63 24.79
CA ASP A 66 0.10 18.09 24.78
C ASP A 66 -1.25 18.78 24.51
N LYS A 67 -1.39 20.00 25.00
CA LYS A 67 -2.60 20.82 24.78
C LYS A 67 -2.75 21.23 23.31
N SER A 68 -1.65 21.45 22.61
CA SER A 68 -1.60 21.85 21.20
C SER A 68 -1.88 20.66 20.28
N ALA A 69 -2.92 20.74 19.45
CA ALA A 69 -3.21 19.74 18.45
C ALA A 69 -2.07 19.55 17.43
N LYS A 70 -1.35 20.64 17.11
CA LYS A 70 -0.20 20.61 16.20
C LYS A 70 0.96 19.81 16.81
N THR A 71 1.22 19.97 18.09
CA THR A 71 2.26 19.20 18.81
C THR A 71 1.89 17.73 18.85
N ARG A 72 0.64 17.40 19.22
CA ARG A 72 0.17 16.00 19.21
C ARG A 72 0.28 15.36 17.84
N GLN A 73 -0.15 16.08 16.78
CA GLN A 73 -0.02 15.57 15.41
C GLN A 73 1.44 15.33 15.03
N GLY A 74 2.34 16.26 15.33
CA GLY A 74 3.78 16.10 15.08
C GLY A 74 4.37 14.90 15.83
N ALA A 75 3.91 14.66 17.05
CA ALA A 75 4.30 13.50 17.84
C ALA A 75 3.83 12.17 17.24
N LEU A 76 2.55 12.11 16.80
CA LEU A 76 2.01 10.94 16.12
C LEU A 76 2.76 10.67 14.81
N ASP A 77 3.06 11.68 14.02
CA ASP A 77 3.81 11.54 12.77
C ASP A 77 5.27 11.13 13.01
N GLY A 78 5.88 11.61 14.10
CA GLY A 78 7.19 11.16 14.54
C GLY A 78 7.24 9.69 14.91
N LEU A 79 6.28 9.23 15.72
CA LEU A 79 6.13 7.80 16.08
C LEU A 79 5.84 6.92 14.85
N LYS A 80 4.94 7.34 13.97
CA LYS A 80 4.66 6.64 12.70
C LYS A 80 5.93 6.46 11.87
N THR A 81 6.69 7.54 11.69
CA THR A 81 7.94 7.49 10.91
C THR A 81 8.95 6.55 11.54
N ALA A 82 9.10 6.58 12.85
CA ALA A 82 10.00 5.69 13.57
C ALA A 82 9.60 4.21 13.41
N MET A 83 8.34 3.88 13.67
CA MET A 83 7.82 2.51 13.56
C MET A 83 7.81 1.97 12.12
N ALA A 84 7.61 2.84 11.14
CA ALA A 84 7.67 2.45 9.74
C ALA A 84 9.10 2.18 9.25
N THR A 85 10.12 2.80 9.84
CA THR A 85 11.50 2.73 9.33
C THR A 85 12.44 1.87 10.17
N LYS A 86 12.06 1.50 11.39
CA LYS A 86 12.88 0.69 12.31
C LYS A 86 12.04 -0.38 13.00
N ILE A 87 12.67 -1.46 13.42
CA ILE A 87 12.07 -2.45 14.32
C ILE A 87 12.30 -1.95 15.76
N LEU A 88 11.21 -1.80 16.49
CA LEU A 88 11.19 -1.17 17.81
C LEU A 88 10.45 -2.04 18.84
N TYR A 89 10.33 -3.34 18.59
CA TYR A 89 9.54 -4.26 19.41
C TYR A 89 9.85 -4.11 20.93
N GLU A 90 11.11 -4.24 21.34
CA GLU A 90 11.51 -4.16 22.75
C GLU A 90 11.09 -2.83 23.39
N PHE A 91 11.33 -1.71 22.72
CA PHE A 91 10.95 -0.38 23.21
C PHE A 91 9.43 -0.20 23.31
N ILE A 92 8.69 -0.74 22.35
CA ILE A 92 7.24 -0.59 22.21
C ILE A 92 6.49 -1.51 23.17
N SER A 93 6.92 -2.76 23.31
CA SER A 93 6.30 -3.77 24.17
C SER A 93 6.11 -3.27 25.60
N GLU A 94 7.14 -2.68 26.19
CA GLU A 94 7.08 -2.07 27.53
C GLU A 94 6.12 -0.87 27.64
N ARG A 95 5.86 -0.17 26.54
CA ARG A 95 5.10 1.08 26.50
C ARG A 95 3.79 0.97 25.72
N ARG A 96 3.42 -0.24 25.28
CA ARG A 96 2.28 -0.49 24.41
C ARG A 96 0.99 0.12 24.94
N MET A 97 0.71 -0.02 26.23
CA MET A 97 -0.51 0.52 26.84
C MET A 97 -0.52 2.05 26.82
N THR A 98 0.59 2.70 27.14
CA THR A 98 0.71 4.18 27.10
C THR A 98 0.50 4.71 25.69
N ILE A 99 1.06 4.02 24.69
CA ILE A 99 0.88 4.37 23.27
C ILE A 99 -0.57 4.14 22.86
N THR A 100 -1.19 3.03 23.29
CA THR A 100 -2.60 2.70 23.02
C THR A 100 -3.54 3.75 23.61
N ASP A 101 -3.35 4.14 24.87
CA ASP A 101 -4.15 5.20 25.51
C ASP A 101 -4.02 6.53 24.77
N SER A 102 -2.82 6.83 24.28
CA SER A 102 -2.56 8.03 23.49
C SER A 102 -3.30 8.00 22.16
N ILE A 103 -3.26 6.85 21.45
CA ILE A 103 -3.99 6.63 20.20
C ILE A 103 -5.49 6.73 20.44
N GLU A 104 -6.02 6.04 21.44
CA GLU A 104 -7.44 6.05 21.79
C GLU A 104 -7.96 7.46 22.06
N ARG A 105 -7.21 8.22 22.85
CA ARG A 105 -7.56 9.61 23.15
C ARG A 105 -7.53 10.49 21.90
N CYS A 106 -6.51 10.37 21.04
CA CYS A 106 -6.44 11.13 19.80
C CYS A 106 -7.57 10.74 18.83
N LEU A 107 -7.98 9.48 18.80
CA LEU A 107 -9.15 9.03 18.02
C LEU A 107 -10.45 9.60 18.56
N LYS A 108 -10.67 9.60 19.89
CA LYS A 108 -11.91 10.06 20.54
C LYS A 108 -12.04 11.58 20.60
N LYS A 109 -10.93 12.31 20.82
CA LYS A 109 -10.93 13.76 21.08
C LYS A 109 -10.26 14.59 19.99
N GLY A 110 -9.47 13.96 19.10
CA GLY A 110 -8.79 14.63 18.01
C GLY A 110 -9.73 15.03 16.88
N LYS A 111 -9.20 15.75 15.90
CA LYS A 111 -9.95 16.20 14.72
C LYS A 111 -9.25 15.67 13.45
N GLY A 112 -10.05 15.22 12.49
CA GLY A 112 -9.67 14.86 11.14
C GLY A 112 -8.26 14.29 10.94
N VAL A 113 -7.28 15.13 10.73
CA VAL A 113 -5.89 14.75 10.46
C VAL A 113 -5.24 14.04 11.67
N GLU A 114 -5.51 14.52 12.89
CA GLU A 114 -5.01 13.90 14.12
C GLU A 114 -5.60 12.49 14.30
N GLN A 115 -6.93 12.33 14.07
CA GLN A 115 -7.57 11.03 14.10
C GLN A 115 -7.00 10.07 13.03
N SER A 116 -6.75 10.57 11.82
CA SER A 116 -6.14 9.79 10.74
C SER A 116 -4.72 9.34 11.08
N ALA A 117 -3.92 10.23 11.68
CA ALA A 117 -2.57 9.91 12.12
C ALA A 117 -2.58 8.85 13.24
N ALA A 118 -3.49 8.98 14.22
CA ALA A 118 -3.67 8.02 15.29
C ALA A 118 -4.11 6.64 14.79
N ALA A 119 -5.06 6.60 13.83
CA ALA A 119 -5.49 5.36 13.21
C ALA A 119 -4.34 4.64 12.49
N SER A 120 -3.53 5.37 11.71
CA SER A 120 -2.36 4.80 11.04
C SER A 120 -1.28 4.33 12.02
N LEU A 121 -1.10 5.04 13.15
CA LEU A 121 -0.14 4.66 14.19
C LEU A 121 -0.55 3.34 14.85
N ALA A 122 -1.85 3.10 15.05
CA ALA A 122 -2.36 1.83 15.58
C ALA A 122 -1.96 0.63 14.70
N CYS A 123 -2.03 0.77 13.37
CA CYS A 123 -1.56 -0.27 12.46
C CYS A 123 -0.07 -0.56 12.61
N LEU A 124 0.74 0.49 12.66
CA LEU A 124 2.18 0.33 12.83
C LEU A 124 2.53 -0.28 14.19
N LEU A 125 1.77 0.06 15.24
CA LEU A 125 1.90 -0.57 16.54
C LEU A 125 1.61 -2.08 16.46
N CYS A 126 0.51 -2.50 15.85
CA CYS A 126 0.20 -3.92 15.64
C CYS A 126 1.25 -4.62 14.76
N ILE A 127 1.74 -3.99 13.68
CA ILE A 127 2.82 -4.54 12.84
C ILE A 127 4.12 -4.76 13.63
N GLN A 128 4.43 -3.86 14.57
CA GLN A 128 5.63 -3.97 15.39
C GLN A 128 5.52 -5.06 16.46
N LEU A 129 4.34 -5.22 17.05
CA LEU A 129 4.06 -6.25 18.06
C LEU A 129 3.88 -7.64 17.42
N GLY A 130 3.44 -7.69 16.16
CA GLY A 130 3.12 -8.94 15.47
C GLY A 130 1.80 -9.54 15.93
N SER A 131 1.54 -10.80 15.54
CA SER A 131 0.39 -11.58 16.02
C SER A 131 0.66 -12.12 17.41
N GLY A 132 -0.28 -11.92 18.35
CA GLY A 132 -0.19 -12.43 19.71
C GLY A 132 -0.88 -11.54 20.74
N ILE A 133 -0.81 -11.95 22.00
CA ILE A 133 -1.55 -11.36 23.14
C ILE A 133 -1.34 -9.83 23.22
N GLU A 134 -0.14 -9.34 22.95
CA GLU A 134 0.16 -7.91 23.05
C GLU A 134 -0.59 -7.07 22.03
N SER A 135 -0.67 -7.53 20.78
CA SER A 135 -1.43 -6.84 19.74
C SER A 135 -2.95 -7.04 19.90
N GLU A 136 -3.37 -8.18 20.40
CA GLU A 136 -4.79 -8.47 20.75
C GLU A 136 -5.29 -7.49 21.81
N GLU A 137 -4.55 -7.27 22.90
CA GLU A 137 -4.89 -6.29 23.96
C GLU A 137 -5.02 -4.87 23.39
N VAL A 138 -4.08 -4.46 22.55
CA VAL A 138 -4.10 -3.15 21.86
C VAL A 138 -5.36 -3.06 20.98
N PHE A 139 -5.59 -4.06 20.17
CA PHE A 139 -6.70 -4.03 19.21
C PHE A 139 -8.07 -4.12 19.92
N LYS A 140 -8.20 -4.92 20.96
CA LYS A 140 -9.42 -5.00 21.79
C LYS A 140 -9.83 -3.63 22.33
N THR A 141 -8.87 -2.80 22.69
CA THR A 141 -9.11 -1.42 23.15
C THR A 141 -9.53 -0.51 21.99
N LEU A 142 -8.88 -0.59 20.83
CA LEU A 142 -9.06 0.34 19.71
C LEU A 142 -10.19 -0.04 18.76
N LYS A 143 -10.50 -1.33 18.59
CA LYS A 143 -11.55 -1.86 17.70
C LYS A 143 -12.90 -1.17 17.85
N PRO A 144 -13.47 -1.00 19.07
CA PRO A 144 -14.76 -0.33 19.25
C PRO A 144 -14.70 1.16 18.84
N VAL A 145 -13.55 1.83 19.03
CA VAL A 145 -13.37 3.23 18.66
C VAL A 145 -13.31 3.38 17.13
N PHE A 146 -12.59 2.49 16.43
CA PHE A 146 -12.59 2.46 14.97
C PHE A 146 -13.99 2.24 14.40
N LYS A 147 -14.73 1.25 14.91
CA LYS A 147 -16.11 0.95 14.48
C LYS A 147 -17.05 2.14 14.75
N ALA A 148 -16.89 2.84 15.86
CA ALA A 148 -17.70 4.01 16.19
C ALA A 148 -17.45 5.16 15.18
N ILE A 149 -16.19 5.55 14.93
CA ILE A 149 -15.83 6.60 13.98
C ILE A 149 -16.26 6.22 12.55
N LEU A 150 -16.08 4.96 12.16
CA LEU A 150 -16.40 4.47 10.82
C LEU A 150 -17.90 4.53 10.54
N ASN A 151 -18.72 4.22 11.53
CA ASN A 151 -20.18 4.21 11.41
C ASN A 151 -20.81 5.59 11.63
N ASP A 152 -20.11 6.54 12.24
CA ASP A 152 -20.60 7.90 12.42
C ASP A 152 -20.56 8.67 11.10
N GLY A 153 -21.73 8.87 10.48
CA GLY A 153 -21.87 9.66 9.25
C GLY A 153 -21.47 11.13 9.38
N THR A 154 -21.39 11.66 10.60
CA THR A 154 -21.03 13.05 10.90
C THR A 154 -19.53 13.22 11.15
N ALA A 155 -18.81 12.12 11.41
CA ALA A 155 -17.38 12.14 11.64
C ALA A 155 -16.60 12.61 10.39
N ASN A 156 -15.42 13.16 10.62
CA ASN A 156 -14.57 13.64 9.53
C ASN A 156 -14.27 12.52 8.53
N ILE A 157 -14.46 12.78 7.25
CA ILE A 157 -14.34 11.77 6.19
C ILE A 157 -12.92 11.17 6.10
N GLN A 158 -11.87 11.97 6.34
CA GLN A 158 -10.49 11.48 6.33
C GLN A 158 -10.24 10.54 7.51
N ALA A 159 -10.79 10.86 8.69
CA ALA A 159 -10.73 9.96 9.85
C ALA A 159 -11.45 8.63 9.57
N ARG A 160 -12.63 8.67 8.96
CA ARG A 160 -13.38 7.48 8.57
C ARG A 160 -12.60 6.62 7.56
N GLN A 161 -11.99 7.26 6.56
CA GLN A 161 -11.15 6.58 5.56
C GLN A 161 -9.97 5.87 6.22
N ALA A 162 -9.25 6.55 7.13
CA ALA A 162 -8.14 5.97 7.87
C ALA A 162 -8.61 4.85 8.81
N CYS A 163 -9.73 5.02 9.51
CA CYS A 163 -10.29 3.97 10.36
C CYS A 163 -10.72 2.74 9.55
N ALA A 164 -11.18 2.88 8.30
CA ALA A 164 -11.51 1.75 7.45
C ALA A 164 -10.28 0.89 7.15
N THR A 165 -9.20 1.51 6.67
CA THR A 165 -7.95 0.79 6.36
C THR A 165 -7.29 0.23 7.62
N SER A 166 -7.30 1.01 8.71
CA SER A 166 -6.69 0.58 9.97
C SER A 166 -7.44 -0.57 10.63
N LEU A 167 -8.78 -0.53 10.64
CA LEU A 167 -9.58 -1.63 11.15
C LEU A 167 -9.31 -2.92 10.38
N GLY A 168 -9.18 -2.86 9.05
CA GLY A 168 -8.87 -4.03 8.22
C GLY A 168 -7.53 -4.66 8.56
N LEU A 169 -6.46 -3.85 8.59
CA LEU A 169 -5.12 -4.38 8.89
C LEU A 169 -4.98 -4.84 10.34
N CYS A 170 -5.49 -4.07 11.32
CA CYS A 170 -5.44 -4.50 12.72
C CYS A 170 -6.25 -5.79 12.96
N THR A 171 -7.37 -5.99 12.26
CA THR A 171 -8.11 -7.26 12.30
C THR A 171 -7.27 -8.41 11.74
N LEU A 172 -6.57 -8.21 10.61
CA LEU A 172 -5.69 -9.25 10.06
C LEU A 172 -4.58 -9.66 11.04
N VAL A 173 -4.00 -8.68 11.75
CA VAL A 173 -2.81 -8.90 12.60
C VAL A 173 -3.17 -9.43 13.98
N ALA A 174 -4.26 -8.91 14.57
CA ALA A 174 -4.51 -8.99 16.01
C ALA A 174 -5.88 -9.55 16.40
N GLU A 175 -6.68 -10.06 15.45
CA GLU A 175 -7.94 -10.72 15.77
C GLU A 175 -7.75 -12.23 15.78
N ASP A 176 -8.05 -12.87 16.89
CA ASP A 176 -7.94 -14.30 17.09
C ASP A 176 -9.27 -15.07 16.84
N ASP A 177 -10.41 -14.37 17.00
CA ASP A 177 -11.72 -14.96 16.75
C ASP A 177 -12.19 -14.73 15.30
N ILE A 178 -12.29 -15.82 14.54
CA ILE A 178 -12.78 -15.76 13.15
C ILE A 178 -14.20 -15.18 13.03
N MET A 179 -15.06 -15.35 14.04
CA MET A 179 -16.41 -14.78 14.04
C MET A 179 -16.36 -13.26 14.14
N ASP A 180 -15.40 -12.72 14.88
CA ASP A 180 -15.15 -11.28 14.98
C ASP A 180 -14.54 -10.71 13.70
N VAL A 181 -13.74 -11.50 12.98
CA VAL A 181 -13.29 -11.16 11.59
C VAL A 181 -14.53 -11.02 10.70
N TYR A 182 -15.43 -12.01 10.69
CA TYR A 182 -16.65 -11.96 9.86
C TYR A 182 -17.56 -10.78 10.23
N ALA A 183 -17.74 -10.50 11.51
CA ALA A 183 -18.48 -9.33 11.97
C ALA A 183 -17.82 -7.99 11.55
N THR A 184 -16.50 -7.96 11.39
CA THR A 184 -15.80 -6.79 10.88
C THR A 184 -15.96 -6.67 9.36
N MET A 185 -15.94 -7.79 8.63
CA MET A 185 -16.24 -7.82 7.20
C MET A 185 -17.64 -7.30 6.87
N GLU A 186 -18.66 -7.65 7.69
CA GLU A 186 -20.02 -7.11 7.55
C GLU A 186 -20.07 -5.59 7.67
N VAL A 187 -19.28 -5.00 8.56
CA VAL A 187 -19.17 -3.53 8.67
C VAL A 187 -18.66 -2.94 7.35
N PHE A 188 -17.63 -3.53 6.74
CA PHE A 188 -17.12 -3.06 5.44
C PHE A 188 -18.14 -3.25 4.31
N GLU A 189 -18.86 -4.39 4.29
CA GLU A 189 -19.94 -4.62 3.33
C GLU A 189 -21.00 -3.53 3.36
N THR A 190 -21.43 -3.11 4.55
CA THR A 190 -22.45 -2.04 4.68
C THR A 190 -21.99 -0.71 4.11
N LEU A 191 -20.68 -0.50 3.94
CA LEU A 191 -20.10 0.71 3.37
C LEU A 191 -19.96 0.62 1.85
N PHE A 192 -19.23 -0.36 1.33
CA PHE A 192 -18.94 -0.39 -0.10
C PHE A 192 -20.16 -0.76 -0.96
N THR A 193 -21.10 -1.54 -0.43
CA THR A 193 -22.33 -1.87 -1.14
C THR A 193 -23.20 -0.65 -1.46
N ARG A 194 -23.02 0.47 -0.75
CA ARG A 194 -23.68 1.74 -1.06
C ARG A 194 -23.22 2.34 -2.39
N SER A 195 -22.10 1.88 -2.94
CA SER A 195 -21.62 2.26 -4.27
C SER A 195 -22.14 1.36 -5.39
N TYR A 196 -22.89 0.30 -5.09
CA TYR A 196 -23.49 -0.54 -6.13
C TYR A 196 -24.53 0.26 -6.94
N ILE A 197 -24.56 -0.01 -8.25
CA ILE A 197 -25.65 0.45 -9.10
C ILE A 197 -26.94 -0.22 -8.60
N ARG A 198 -27.99 0.56 -8.42
CA ARG A 198 -29.29 0.08 -7.95
C ARG A 198 -29.93 -0.84 -8.99
N GLU A 199 -30.94 -1.60 -8.58
CA GLU A 199 -31.66 -2.50 -9.47
C GLU A 199 -32.38 -1.77 -10.61
N ASP A 200 -32.79 -0.51 -10.37
CA ASP A 200 -33.39 0.38 -11.40
C ASP A 200 -32.36 0.95 -12.40
N GLY A 201 -31.08 0.53 -12.32
CA GLY A 201 -29.98 1.04 -13.14
C GLY A 201 -29.46 2.42 -12.72
N SER A 202 -30.02 3.04 -11.67
CA SER A 202 -29.56 4.35 -11.21
C SER A 202 -28.24 4.24 -10.47
N ARG A 203 -27.32 5.18 -10.77
CA ARG A 203 -26.04 5.29 -10.06
C ARG A 203 -26.22 6.09 -8.78
N PRO A 204 -25.68 5.63 -7.65
CA PRO A 204 -25.70 6.41 -6.42
C PRO A 204 -24.85 7.68 -6.61
N SER A 205 -25.43 8.83 -6.27
CA SER A 205 -24.68 10.11 -6.24
C SER A 205 -23.84 10.15 -4.98
N VAL A 206 -22.56 9.82 -5.11
CA VAL A 206 -21.60 9.76 -3.99
C VAL A 206 -20.48 10.76 -4.26
N SER A 207 -20.12 11.57 -3.27
CA SER A 207 -19.00 12.50 -3.41
C SER A 207 -17.65 11.73 -3.48
N PRO A 208 -16.63 12.28 -4.18
CA PRO A 208 -15.33 11.59 -4.29
C PRO A 208 -14.69 11.16 -2.97
N PRO A 209 -14.71 11.96 -1.88
CA PRO A 209 -14.19 11.51 -0.60
C PRO A 209 -14.95 10.32 0.00
N VAL A 210 -16.26 10.23 -0.21
CA VAL A 210 -17.07 9.10 0.24
C VAL A 210 -16.83 7.87 -0.66
N THR A 211 -16.64 8.07 -1.96
CA THR A 211 -16.21 6.98 -2.86
C THR A 211 -14.87 6.40 -2.41
N GLN A 212 -13.91 7.24 -2.00
CA GLN A 212 -12.64 6.76 -1.44
C GLN A 212 -12.84 5.96 -0.14
N LEU A 213 -13.77 6.37 0.75
CA LEU A 213 -14.13 5.59 1.94
C LEU A 213 -14.67 4.20 1.56
N HIS A 214 -15.55 4.13 0.56
CA HIS A 214 -16.09 2.86 0.09
C HIS A 214 -15.01 2.00 -0.58
N THR A 215 -14.06 2.62 -1.30
CA THR A 215 -12.90 1.93 -1.87
C THR A 215 -12.01 1.34 -0.77
N ASN A 216 -11.71 2.11 0.28
CA ASN A 216 -10.92 1.64 1.41
C ASN A 216 -11.63 0.47 2.14
N ALA A 217 -12.95 0.56 2.32
CA ALA A 217 -13.75 -0.51 2.92
C ALA A 217 -13.71 -1.79 2.06
N LEU A 218 -13.83 -1.68 0.74
CA LEU A 218 -13.74 -2.80 -0.19
C LEU A 218 -12.35 -3.47 -0.14
N LEU A 219 -11.28 -2.67 -0.14
CA LEU A 219 -9.90 -3.19 -0.06
C LEU A 219 -9.60 -3.84 1.28
N SER A 220 -10.13 -3.31 2.39
CA SER A 220 -10.01 -3.91 3.72
C SER A 220 -10.82 -5.20 3.85
N TRP A 221 -12.00 -5.23 3.25
CA TRP A 221 -12.80 -6.44 3.14
C TRP A 221 -12.08 -7.51 2.29
N ALA A 222 -11.51 -7.12 1.16
CA ALA A 222 -10.71 -8.00 0.30
C ALA A 222 -9.46 -8.54 1.02
N LEU A 223 -8.84 -7.74 1.89
CA LEU A 223 -7.75 -8.21 2.74
C LEU A 223 -8.20 -9.34 3.67
N LEU A 224 -9.35 -9.18 4.32
CA LEU A 224 -9.86 -10.18 5.26
C LEU A 224 -10.34 -11.47 4.56
N LEU A 225 -10.67 -11.44 3.27
CA LEU A 225 -10.93 -12.66 2.50
C LEU A 225 -9.75 -13.63 2.53
N THR A 226 -8.52 -13.11 2.59
CA THR A 226 -7.30 -13.94 2.56
C THR A 226 -7.13 -14.87 3.76
N ILE A 227 -7.88 -14.64 4.83
CA ILE A 227 -7.85 -15.46 6.06
C ILE A 227 -9.17 -16.18 6.34
N CYS A 228 -10.16 -16.08 5.43
CA CYS A 228 -11.45 -16.73 5.60
C CYS A 228 -11.39 -18.22 5.34
N ALA A 229 -12.21 -18.97 6.08
CA ALA A 229 -12.40 -20.41 5.80
C ALA A 229 -13.06 -20.62 4.43
N GLY A 230 -12.70 -21.71 3.74
CA GLY A 230 -13.23 -22.03 2.40
C GLY A 230 -14.76 -22.12 2.34
N SER A 231 -15.41 -22.63 3.38
CA SER A 231 -16.88 -22.64 3.46
C SER A 231 -17.48 -21.23 3.43
N HIS A 232 -16.82 -20.27 4.08
CA HIS A 232 -17.25 -18.88 4.10
C HIS A 232 -16.99 -18.19 2.76
N ILE A 233 -15.86 -18.47 2.13
CA ILE A 233 -15.55 -17.98 0.77
C ILE A 233 -16.63 -18.41 -0.24
N ARG A 234 -17.14 -19.64 -0.18
CA ARG A 234 -18.25 -20.09 -1.04
C ARG A 234 -19.50 -19.25 -0.87
N VAL A 235 -19.90 -18.96 0.36
CA VAL A 235 -21.04 -18.10 0.66
C VAL A 235 -20.83 -16.68 0.14
N ILE A 236 -19.64 -16.14 0.35
CA ILE A 236 -19.25 -14.81 -0.13
C ILE A 236 -19.26 -14.74 -1.67
N ALA A 237 -18.69 -15.75 -2.34
CA ALA A 237 -18.66 -15.79 -3.80
C ALA A 237 -20.07 -15.79 -4.38
N GLN A 238 -20.96 -16.63 -3.87
CA GLN A 238 -22.37 -16.67 -4.28
C GLN A 238 -23.10 -15.34 -4.07
N LYS A 239 -22.81 -14.64 -2.96
CA LYS A 239 -23.45 -13.36 -2.60
C LYS A 239 -22.94 -12.18 -3.42
N HIS A 240 -21.64 -12.15 -3.72
CA HIS A 240 -20.96 -10.94 -4.19
C HIS A 240 -20.49 -11.00 -5.66
N LEU A 241 -20.15 -12.16 -6.22
CA LEU A 241 -19.64 -12.23 -7.61
C LEU A 241 -20.63 -11.68 -8.63
N ALA A 242 -21.93 -11.85 -8.45
CA ALA A 242 -22.94 -11.25 -9.32
C ALA A 242 -23.09 -9.72 -9.13
N LYS A 243 -22.62 -9.15 -8.03
CA LYS A 243 -22.83 -7.74 -7.66
C LYS A 243 -21.57 -6.87 -7.84
N LEU A 244 -20.39 -7.40 -7.55
CA LEU A 244 -19.12 -6.69 -7.67
C LEU A 244 -18.86 -6.12 -9.09
N PRO A 245 -19.24 -6.79 -10.19
CA PRO A 245 -19.09 -6.24 -11.53
C PRO A 245 -19.83 -4.91 -11.78
N ARG A 246 -20.80 -4.57 -10.92
CA ARG A 246 -21.49 -3.26 -10.98
C ARG A 246 -20.56 -2.11 -10.54
N LEU A 247 -19.54 -2.37 -9.72
CA LEU A 247 -18.54 -1.37 -9.33
C LEU A 247 -17.54 -1.07 -10.45
N LEU A 248 -17.37 -1.93 -11.43
CA LEU A 248 -16.53 -1.70 -12.61
C LEU A 248 -17.00 -0.54 -13.47
N GLU A 249 -18.25 -0.12 -13.31
CA GLU A 249 -18.86 1.01 -14.01
C GLU A 249 -18.76 2.33 -13.21
N ASN A 250 -18.13 2.34 -12.04
CA ASN A 250 -17.96 3.53 -11.22
C ASN A 250 -17.11 4.60 -11.95
N ASP A 251 -17.40 5.88 -11.72
CA ASP A 251 -16.65 6.98 -12.34
C ASP A 251 -15.23 7.09 -11.79
N ASP A 252 -15.00 6.70 -10.53
CA ASP A 252 -13.69 6.70 -9.89
C ASP A 252 -12.84 5.51 -10.34
N VAL A 253 -11.61 5.80 -10.81
CA VAL A 253 -10.68 4.79 -11.32
C VAL A 253 -10.19 3.85 -10.23
N ASN A 254 -10.00 4.35 -9.00
CA ASN A 254 -9.50 3.53 -7.90
C ASN A 254 -10.56 2.55 -7.42
N MET A 255 -11.86 2.96 -7.42
CA MET A 255 -12.96 2.05 -7.14
C MET A 255 -13.05 0.94 -8.18
N ARG A 256 -12.93 1.28 -9.49
CA ARG A 256 -12.93 0.23 -10.53
C ARG A 256 -11.77 -0.75 -10.37
N ILE A 257 -10.56 -0.24 -10.11
CA ILE A 257 -9.37 -1.06 -9.89
C ILE A 257 -9.57 -1.97 -8.67
N ALA A 258 -9.99 -1.40 -7.54
CA ALA A 258 -10.26 -2.17 -6.32
C ALA A 258 -11.31 -3.26 -6.54
N ALA A 259 -12.37 -2.98 -7.29
CA ALA A 259 -13.38 -3.97 -7.65
C ALA A 259 -12.80 -5.08 -8.53
N GLY A 260 -12.01 -4.73 -9.55
CA GLY A 260 -11.37 -5.70 -10.43
C GLY A 260 -10.40 -6.62 -9.69
N GLU A 261 -9.50 -6.06 -8.86
CA GLU A 261 -8.56 -6.82 -8.04
C GLU A 261 -9.30 -7.72 -7.02
N THR A 262 -10.41 -7.25 -6.46
CA THR A 262 -11.25 -8.05 -5.53
C THR A 262 -11.95 -9.21 -6.26
N ILE A 263 -12.42 -8.99 -7.49
CA ILE A 263 -13.00 -10.05 -8.33
C ILE A 263 -11.94 -11.11 -8.62
N ALA A 264 -10.74 -10.71 -9.07
CA ALA A 264 -9.65 -11.64 -9.34
C ALA A 264 -9.26 -12.47 -8.11
N LEU A 265 -9.16 -11.81 -6.94
CA LEU A 265 -8.91 -12.50 -5.66
C LEU A 265 -10.01 -13.51 -5.32
N LEU A 266 -11.29 -13.18 -5.52
CA LEU A 266 -12.39 -14.13 -5.26
C LEU A 266 -12.36 -15.31 -6.23
N PHE A 267 -12.04 -15.10 -7.51
CA PHE A 267 -11.86 -16.18 -8.46
C PHE A 267 -10.69 -17.09 -8.10
N GLU A 268 -9.57 -16.54 -7.63
CA GLU A 268 -8.44 -17.32 -7.11
C GLU A 268 -8.89 -18.17 -5.91
N LEU A 269 -9.46 -17.55 -4.88
CA LEU A 269 -9.88 -18.23 -3.65
C LEU A 269 -10.95 -19.30 -3.89
N ILE A 270 -11.92 -19.07 -4.78
CA ILE A 270 -12.98 -20.06 -5.02
C ILE A 270 -12.46 -21.24 -5.85
N ARG A 271 -11.56 -21.00 -6.81
CA ARG A 271 -10.95 -22.07 -7.61
C ARG A 271 -10.00 -22.96 -6.79
N ASP A 272 -9.33 -22.39 -5.78
CA ASP A 272 -8.53 -23.16 -4.83
C ASP A 272 -9.38 -24.16 -4.02
N ILE A 273 -10.65 -23.84 -3.79
CA ILE A 273 -11.60 -24.67 -3.03
C ILE A 273 -12.38 -25.61 -3.94
N ASP A 274 -12.71 -25.13 -5.14
CA ASP A 274 -13.55 -25.79 -6.12
C ASP A 274 -12.97 -25.53 -7.54
N PRO A 275 -12.06 -26.39 -7.99
CA PRO A 275 -11.42 -26.21 -9.31
C PRO A 275 -12.40 -26.22 -10.50
N ASP A 276 -13.56 -26.85 -10.32
CA ASP A 276 -14.62 -26.94 -11.34
C ASP A 276 -15.65 -25.81 -11.21
N PHE A 277 -15.34 -24.76 -10.42
CA PHE A 277 -16.26 -23.64 -10.23
C PHE A 277 -16.58 -22.93 -11.53
N GLU A 278 -17.87 -22.89 -11.88
CA GLU A 278 -18.40 -22.13 -13.00
C GLU A 278 -19.19 -20.91 -12.50
N PHE A 279 -19.08 -19.81 -13.23
CA PHE A 279 -19.79 -18.57 -12.94
C PHE A 279 -20.75 -18.25 -14.10
N ASP A 280 -22.04 -18.17 -13.83
CA ASP A 280 -23.07 -18.02 -14.86
C ASP A 280 -22.89 -16.77 -15.73
N ASP A 281 -22.48 -15.64 -15.13
CA ASP A 281 -22.24 -14.37 -15.82
C ASP A 281 -20.78 -14.19 -16.27
N TRP A 282 -20.06 -15.27 -16.56
CA TRP A 282 -18.63 -15.25 -16.90
C TRP A 282 -18.33 -14.46 -18.19
N GLU A 283 -19.08 -14.72 -19.28
CA GLU A 283 -18.89 -14.02 -20.56
C GLU A 283 -19.13 -12.50 -20.43
N PRO A 284 -20.25 -12.01 -19.85
CA PRO A 284 -20.47 -10.58 -19.63
C PRO A 284 -19.41 -9.94 -18.73
N LEU A 285 -18.87 -10.68 -17.75
CA LEU A 285 -17.79 -10.20 -16.90
C LEU A 285 -16.52 -10.01 -17.71
N CYS A 286 -16.09 -11.00 -18.49
CA CYS A 286 -14.88 -10.93 -19.32
C CYS A 286 -14.98 -9.80 -20.37
N GLU A 287 -16.14 -9.58 -20.98
CA GLU A 287 -16.36 -8.45 -21.88
C GLU A 287 -16.14 -7.09 -21.17
N LYS A 288 -16.68 -6.92 -19.96
CA LYS A 288 -16.47 -5.69 -19.17
C LYS A 288 -15.00 -5.50 -18.78
N LEU A 289 -14.32 -6.55 -18.34
CA LEU A 289 -12.91 -6.51 -17.99
C LEU A 289 -12.03 -6.17 -19.20
N ASN A 290 -12.31 -6.76 -20.36
CA ASN A 290 -11.62 -6.47 -21.61
C ASN A 290 -11.85 -5.02 -22.07
N ALA A 291 -13.07 -4.50 -21.95
CA ALA A 291 -13.37 -3.10 -22.26
C ALA A 291 -12.54 -2.14 -21.39
N LEU A 292 -12.33 -2.46 -20.11
CA LEU A 292 -11.49 -1.68 -19.20
C LEU A 292 -9.99 -1.84 -19.48
N ALA A 293 -9.55 -3.04 -19.89
CA ALA A 293 -8.17 -3.33 -20.29
C ALA A 293 -7.76 -2.62 -21.59
N THR A 294 -8.72 -2.29 -22.44
CA THR A 294 -8.50 -1.64 -23.76
C THR A 294 -9.01 -0.19 -23.81
N ASP A 295 -9.49 0.37 -22.69
CA ASP A 295 -10.14 1.68 -22.61
C ASP A 295 -9.35 2.79 -23.33
N CYS A 296 -9.94 3.37 -24.36
CA CYS A 296 -9.41 4.45 -25.16
C CYS A 296 -10.10 5.79 -24.91
N ASN A 297 -10.91 5.92 -23.86
CA ASN A 297 -11.72 7.13 -23.60
C ASN A 297 -10.83 8.37 -23.53
N LYS A 298 -11.05 9.32 -24.47
CA LYS A 298 -10.27 10.55 -24.61
C LYS A 298 -10.46 11.54 -23.44
N HIS A 299 -11.57 11.42 -22.71
CA HIS A 299 -11.91 12.32 -21.59
C HIS A 299 -11.25 11.95 -20.27
N ARG A 300 -10.61 10.78 -20.16
CA ARG A 300 -9.91 10.36 -18.94
C ARG A 300 -8.42 10.75 -18.98
N ALA A 301 -7.82 11.06 -17.82
CA ALA A 301 -6.40 11.37 -17.70
C ALA A 301 -5.53 10.22 -18.25
N LYS A 302 -4.42 10.56 -18.92
CA LYS A 302 -3.52 9.57 -19.53
C LYS A 302 -2.93 8.60 -18.50
N THR A 303 -2.59 9.11 -17.32
CA THR A 303 -2.08 8.35 -16.19
C THR A 303 -3.08 7.30 -15.70
N ASP A 304 -4.35 7.72 -15.51
CA ASP A 304 -5.42 6.86 -15.02
C ASP A 304 -5.75 5.75 -16.01
N LYS A 305 -5.80 6.09 -17.31
CA LYS A 305 -5.99 5.08 -18.37
C LYS A 305 -4.85 4.06 -18.41
N ARG A 306 -3.59 4.51 -18.24
CA ARG A 306 -2.44 3.60 -18.26
C ARG A 306 -2.50 2.64 -17.06
N LYS A 307 -2.74 3.18 -15.86
CA LYS A 307 -2.89 2.41 -14.63
C LYS A 307 -4.05 1.40 -14.77
N GLN A 308 -5.22 1.87 -15.17
CA GLN A 308 -6.39 1.03 -15.35
C GLN A 308 -6.12 -0.12 -16.33
N ARG A 309 -5.65 0.18 -17.54
CA ARG A 309 -5.40 -0.83 -18.57
C ARG A 309 -4.37 -1.88 -18.16
N SER A 310 -3.34 -1.49 -17.39
CA SER A 310 -2.36 -2.44 -16.88
C SER A 310 -3.02 -3.43 -15.93
N VAL A 311 -3.71 -2.91 -14.90
CA VAL A 311 -4.36 -3.76 -13.88
C VAL A 311 -5.43 -4.66 -14.49
N PHE A 312 -6.28 -4.13 -15.40
CA PHE A 312 -7.36 -4.94 -15.96
C PHE A 312 -6.89 -6.01 -16.95
N ARG A 313 -5.70 -5.91 -17.54
CA ARG A 313 -5.10 -7.05 -18.28
C ARG A 313 -4.76 -8.20 -17.35
N ASP A 314 -4.19 -7.86 -16.17
CA ASP A 314 -3.81 -8.86 -15.18
C ASP A 314 -5.07 -9.49 -14.55
N VAL A 315 -6.10 -8.69 -14.26
CA VAL A 315 -7.40 -9.15 -13.75
C VAL A 315 -8.10 -10.05 -14.77
N LEU A 316 -8.12 -9.67 -16.04
CA LEU A 316 -8.75 -10.46 -17.12
C LEU A 316 -8.08 -11.83 -17.24
N LYS A 317 -6.75 -11.88 -17.25
CA LYS A 317 -5.99 -13.13 -17.25
C LYS A 317 -6.32 -14.02 -16.04
N ALA A 318 -6.44 -13.44 -14.86
CA ALA A 318 -6.79 -14.18 -13.65
C ALA A 318 -8.19 -14.79 -13.75
N VAL A 319 -9.16 -14.06 -14.32
CA VAL A 319 -10.53 -14.54 -14.46
C VAL A 319 -10.65 -15.57 -15.58
N GLU A 320 -10.02 -15.35 -16.74
CA GLU A 320 -10.09 -16.23 -17.91
C GLU A 320 -9.22 -17.49 -17.74
N GLU A 321 -7.98 -17.33 -17.35
CA GLU A 321 -6.96 -18.38 -17.39
C GLU A 321 -6.56 -18.90 -15.99
N GLY A 322 -6.96 -18.19 -14.91
CA GLY A 322 -6.45 -18.48 -13.54
C GLY A 322 -4.97 -18.13 -13.36
N ASP A 323 -4.41 -17.32 -14.27
CA ASP A 323 -2.98 -16.97 -14.25
C ASP A 323 -2.74 -15.65 -13.49
N PHE A 324 -1.64 -15.62 -12.75
CA PHE A 324 -1.15 -14.43 -12.05
C PHE A 324 0.23 -14.03 -12.58
N GLN A 325 0.36 -12.75 -12.96
CA GLN A 325 1.68 -12.24 -13.36
C GLN A 325 2.57 -12.01 -12.15
N SER A 326 3.48 -12.95 -11.89
CA SER A 326 4.36 -12.89 -10.73
C SER A 326 5.30 -11.69 -10.76
N GLU A 327 5.51 -11.08 -9.58
CA GLU A 327 6.43 -9.98 -9.35
C GLU A 327 7.48 -10.36 -8.32
N THR A 328 8.75 -10.03 -8.57
CA THR A 328 9.84 -10.28 -7.63
C THR A 328 10.21 -9.03 -6.86
N ILE A 329 10.00 -9.06 -5.55
CA ILE A 329 10.42 -8.00 -4.61
C ILE A 329 11.82 -8.33 -4.09
N ARG A 330 12.75 -7.38 -4.24
CA ARG A 330 14.13 -7.51 -3.74
C ARG A 330 14.33 -6.65 -2.50
N PHE A 331 14.91 -7.25 -1.45
CA PHE A 331 15.21 -6.57 -0.20
C PHE A 331 16.51 -7.14 0.40
N GLY A 332 17.46 -6.27 0.71
CA GLY A 332 18.80 -6.72 1.15
C GLY A 332 19.41 -7.69 0.13
N THR A 333 19.73 -8.89 0.60
CA THR A 333 20.27 -10.00 -0.21
C THR A 333 19.22 -11.02 -0.64
N GLU A 334 17.99 -10.82 -0.18
CA GLU A 334 16.89 -11.75 -0.38
C GLU A 334 15.91 -11.26 -1.45
N ARG A 335 15.05 -12.16 -1.86
CA ARG A 335 13.96 -11.88 -2.78
C ARG A 335 12.71 -12.65 -2.35
N MET A 336 11.57 -12.03 -2.54
CA MET A 336 10.25 -12.59 -2.33
C MET A 336 9.51 -12.59 -3.66
N LEU A 337 8.78 -13.65 -3.94
CA LEU A 337 7.90 -13.73 -5.10
C LEU A 337 6.48 -13.39 -4.65
N ILE A 338 5.85 -12.47 -5.35
CA ILE A 338 4.40 -12.24 -5.30
C ILE A 338 3.83 -13.00 -6.49
N ASP A 339 3.14 -14.10 -6.24
CA ASP A 339 2.70 -15.09 -7.22
C ASP A 339 1.18 -15.36 -7.17
N SER A 340 0.44 -14.61 -6.35
CA SER A 340 -0.99 -14.77 -6.16
C SER A 340 -1.66 -13.43 -5.78
N TRP A 341 -2.97 -13.33 -5.99
CA TRP A 341 -3.76 -12.18 -5.57
C TRP A 341 -3.84 -12.06 -4.05
N VAL A 342 -3.83 -13.18 -3.33
CA VAL A 342 -3.73 -13.24 -1.87
C VAL A 342 -2.44 -12.54 -1.42
N ARG A 343 -1.27 -12.97 -1.91
CA ARG A 343 0.02 -12.36 -1.56
C ARG A 343 0.10 -10.90 -1.99
N LYS A 344 -0.41 -10.58 -3.17
CA LYS A 344 -0.46 -9.20 -3.67
C LYS A 344 -1.28 -8.30 -2.76
N ARG A 345 -2.51 -8.69 -2.40
CA ARG A 345 -3.38 -7.88 -1.54
C ARG A 345 -2.75 -7.67 -0.16
N THR A 346 -2.19 -8.72 0.43
CA THR A 346 -1.50 -8.66 1.71
C THR A 346 -0.29 -7.73 1.64
N TYR A 347 0.57 -7.89 0.65
CA TYR A 347 1.76 -7.06 0.46
C TYR A 347 1.41 -5.58 0.24
N ASP A 348 0.46 -5.29 -0.63
CA ASP A 348 0.03 -3.91 -0.92
C ASP A 348 -0.51 -3.23 0.35
N THR A 349 -1.22 -3.97 1.22
CA THR A 349 -1.72 -3.43 2.49
C THR A 349 -0.59 -3.10 3.46
N PHE A 350 0.36 -4.01 3.70
CA PHE A 350 1.50 -3.69 4.56
C PHE A 350 2.31 -2.52 4.01
N ARG A 351 2.54 -2.50 2.70
CA ARG A 351 3.28 -1.43 2.02
C ARG A 351 2.59 -0.06 2.15
N GLU A 352 1.27 -0.01 2.19
CA GLU A 352 0.51 1.23 2.39
C GLU A 352 0.87 1.91 3.73
N PHE A 353 1.02 1.14 4.81
CA PHE A 353 1.33 1.67 6.14
C PHE A 353 2.82 1.85 6.39
N VAL A 354 3.63 0.89 6.00
CA VAL A 354 5.09 0.90 6.23
C VAL A 354 5.83 1.77 5.20
N GLY A 355 5.27 1.95 4.02
CA GLY A 355 5.83 2.82 2.97
C GLY A 355 7.24 2.41 2.55
N SER A 356 8.15 3.38 2.57
CA SER A 356 9.56 3.17 2.18
C SER A 356 10.34 2.23 3.12
N GLY A 357 9.85 1.99 4.32
CA GLY A 357 10.46 1.04 5.28
C GLY A 357 10.17 -0.43 4.97
N MET A 358 9.30 -0.74 4.01
CA MET A 358 8.87 -2.11 3.72
C MET A 358 10.05 -3.06 3.48
N ASN A 359 11.08 -2.63 2.75
CA ASN A 359 12.27 -3.44 2.53
C ASN A 359 13.03 -3.76 3.82
N PHE A 360 13.02 -2.85 4.79
CA PHE A 360 13.65 -3.07 6.08
C PHE A 360 12.82 -4.04 6.93
N HIS A 361 11.50 -3.88 6.95
CA HIS A 361 10.60 -4.81 7.64
C HIS A 361 10.66 -6.22 7.06
N LEU A 362 10.74 -6.39 5.75
CA LEU A 362 10.95 -7.70 5.12
C LEU A 362 12.28 -8.35 5.52
N GLN A 363 13.30 -7.55 5.86
CA GLN A 363 14.58 -8.07 6.32
C GLN A 363 14.58 -8.47 7.79
N ALA A 364 13.92 -7.70 8.65
CA ALA A 364 14.14 -7.75 10.09
C ALA A 364 12.87 -7.93 10.95
N ASN A 365 11.67 -7.72 10.42
CA ASN A 365 10.44 -7.91 11.16
C ASN A 365 10.00 -9.37 11.09
N GLU A 366 10.09 -10.10 12.19
CA GLU A 366 9.77 -11.52 12.27
C GLU A 366 8.33 -11.81 11.86
N PHE A 367 7.37 -10.98 12.30
CA PHE A 367 5.96 -11.15 11.95
C PHE A 367 5.71 -10.99 10.44
N ILE A 368 6.24 -9.93 9.80
CA ILE A 368 6.09 -9.76 8.36
C ILE A 368 6.79 -10.88 7.60
N ARG A 369 7.93 -11.36 8.07
CA ARG A 369 8.63 -12.49 7.46
C ARG A 369 7.82 -13.77 7.56
N ASP A 370 7.14 -13.99 8.67
CA ASP A 370 6.27 -15.14 8.87
C ASP A 370 5.05 -15.09 7.93
N VAL A 371 4.39 -13.94 7.84
CA VAL A 371 3.26 -13.72 6.91
C VAL A 371 3.63 -14.06 5.45
N PHE A 372 4.88 -13.78 5.04
CA PHE A 372 5.35 -14.06 3.68
C PHE A 372 6.21 -15.32 3.56
N GLU A 373 6.29 -16.16 4.60
CA GLU A 373 7.03 -17.45 4.61
C GLU A 373 8.52 -17.29 4.29
N LEU A 374 9.13 -16.19 4.72
CA LEU A 374 10.53 -15.87 4.42
C LEU A 374 11.53 -16.53 5.38
N GLY A 375 11.05 -17.20 6.43
CA GLY A 375 11.87 -17.74 7.51
C GLY A 375 12.51 -16.66 8.39
N PRO A 376 13.35 -17.03 9.36
CA PRO A 376 13.93 -16.10 10.32
C PRO A 376 14.80 -15.04 9.66
N PRO A 377 14.94 -13.84 10.27
CA PRO A 377 15.84 -12.80 9.78
C PRO A 377 17.27 -13.31 9.62
N LYS A 378 17.88 -13.00 8.48
CA LYS A 378 19.30 -13.36 8.27
C LYS A 378 20.18 -12.32 8.94
N LEU A 379 20.91 -12.73 9.96
CA LEU A 379 21.95 -11.91 10.58
C LEU A 379 23.11 -11.75 9.58
N ILE A 380 23.16 -10.61 8.93
CA ILE A 380 24.26 -10.25 8.04
C ILE A 380 25.24 -9.43 8.85
N ASP A 381 26.47 -9.94 8.99
CA ASP A 381 27.57 -9.22 9.64
C ASP A 381 27.75 -7.82 9.00
N SER A 382 28.01 -6.80 9.82
CA SER A 382 28.23 -5.43 9.38
C SER A 382 29.37 -5.29 8.36
N ALA A 383 30.37 -6.15 8.44
CA ALA A 383 31.48 -6.26 7.47
C ALA A 383 30.99 -6.78 6.12
N ALA A 384 30.12 -7.80 6.12
CA ALA A 384 29.50 -8.35 4.92
C ALA A 384 28.56 -7.31 4.27
N LEU A 385 27.79 -6.55 5.06
CA LEU A 385 26.95 -5.45 4.57
C LEU A 385 27.77 -4.32 3.92
N LYS A 386 28.94 -4.00 4.50
CA LYS A 386 29.87 -3.01 3.91
C LYS A 386 30.47 -3.53 2.59
N ALA A 387 30.83 -4.80 2.53
CA ALA A 387 31.36 -5.45 1.32
C ALA A 387 30.33 -5.54 0.17
N MET A 388 29.03 -5.63 0.51
CA MET A 388 27.93 -5.68 -0.48
C MET A 388 27.50 -4.29 -0.98
N LYS A 389 27.89 -3.21 -0.32
CA LYS A 389 27.60 -1.86 -0.79
C LYS A 389 28.46 -1.59 -2.02
N SER A 390 27.88 -1.72 -3.22
CA SER A 390 28.54 -1.27 -4.44
C SER A 390 29.00 0.19 -4.30
N SER A 391 30.24 0.48 -4.71
CA SER A 391 30.77 1.82 -4.64
C SER A 391 29.91 2.79 -5.46
N ARG A 392 29.97 4.09 -5.16
CA ARG A 392 29.27 5.12 -5.95
C ARG A 392 29.66 5.06 -7.42
N LEU A 393 30.92 4.73 -7.70
CA LEU A 393 31.45 4.57 -9.06
C LEU A 393 30.84 3.34 -9.76
N GLU A 394 30.77 2.19 -9.08
CA GLU A 394 30.17 0.98 -9.64
C GLU A 394 28.68 1.15 -9.95
N ARG A 395 27.93 1.81 -9.05
CA ARG A 395 26.52 2.16 -9.30
C ARG A 395 26.38 3.07 -10.49
N HIS A 396 27.25 4.07 -10.65
CA HIS A 396 27.25 4.96 -11.80
C HIS A 396 27.55 4.21 -13.11
N LEU A 397 28.54 3.33 -13.11
CA LEU A 397 28.90 2.49 -14.27
C LEU A 397 27.78 1.52 -14.64
N TYR A 398 27.14 0.89 -13.63
CA TYR A 398 26.00 0.00 -13.85
C TYR A 398 24.81 0.76 -14.45
N ASN A 399 24.46 1.92 -13.91
CA ASN A 399 23.36 2.74 -14.42
C ASN A 399 23.65 3.26 -15.83
N ALA A 400 24.90 3.66 -16.13
CA ALA A 400 25.31 4.10 -17.46
C ALA A 400 25.24 2.93 -18.48
N ALA A 401 25.65 1.72 -18.08
CA ALA A 401 25.55 0.52 -18.91
C ALA A 401 24.08 0.13 -19.16
N ALA A 402 23.25 0.16 -18.13
CA ALA A 402 21.81 -0.11 -18.23
C ALA A 402 21.11 0.92 -19.14
N PHE A 403 21.44 2.20 -19.02
CA PHE A 403 20.93 3.24 -19.91
C PHE A 403 21.33 3.01 -21.39
N LYS A 404 22.59 2.69 -21.65
CA LYS A 404 23.06 2.35 -22.99
C LYS A 404 22.35 1.11 -23.57
N ALA A 405 22.13 0.09 -22.76
CA ALA A 405 21.42 -1.12 -23.17
C ALA A 405 19.96 -0.81 -23.54
N ARG A 406 19.26 -0.02 -22.72
CA ARG A 406 17.87 0.42 -23.00
C ARG A 406 17.78 1.24 -24.27
N THR A 407 18.73 2.18 -24.48
CA THR A 407 18.79 3.00 -25.69
C THR A 407 19.03 2.15 -26.92
N LYS A 408 19.96 1.19 -26.86
CA LYS A 408 20.23 0.24 -27.94
C LYS A 408 19.01 -0.64 -28.27
N ALA A 409 18.29 -1.12 -27.25
CA ALA A 409 17.07 -1.86 -27.44
C ALA A 409 15.95 -1.02 -28.10
N ARG A 410 15.76 0.24 -27.66
CA ARG A 410 14.79 1.17 -28.27
C ARG A 410 15.11 1.46 -29.73
N ASN A 411 16.39 1.69 -30.07
CA ASN A 411 16.80 1.94 -31.45
C ASN A 411 16.55 0.71 -32.34
N LYS A 412 16.87 -0.49 -31.85
CA LYS A 412 16.60 -1.74 -32.56
C LYS A 412 15.09 -1.98 -32.84
N PHE A 413 14.20 -1.51 -31.95
CA PHE A 413 12.76 -1.54 -32.18
C PHE A 413 12.29 -0.47 -33.20
N ARG A 414 12.97 0.70 -33.26
CA ARG A 414 12.66 1.75 -34.24
C ARG A 414 13.07 1.33 -35.64
N ASP A 415 14.26 0.76 -35.80
CA ASP A 415 14.77 0.29 -37.12
C ASP A 415 13.86 -0.79 -37.72
N LYS A 416 13.31 -1.70 -36.91
CA LYS A 416 12.33 -2.70 -37.41
C LYS A 416 11.00 -2.12 -37.87
N ARG A 417 10.66 -0.88 -37.55
CA ARG A 417 9.43 -0.21 -38.03
C ARG A 417 9.65 0.51 -39.37
N VAL A 418 10.88 0.81 -39.74
CA VAL A 418 11.25 1.42 -41.01
C VAL A 418 11.18 0.36 -42.14
N ASP A 419 11.56 -0.89 -41.83
CA ASP A 419 11.58 -1.99 -42.81
C ASP A 419 10.19 -2.58 -43.17
N VAL A 420 9.11 -2.17 -42.50
CA VAL A 420 7.74 -2.66 -42.76
C VAL A 420 6.93 -1.71 -43.64
N GLY A 421 7.55 -0.63 -44.15
CA GLY A 421 6.92 0.42 -44.95
C GLY A 421 7.16 0.37 -46.47
N GLU A 422 7.85 -0.63 -46.99
CA GLU A 422 8.05 -0.82 -48.44
C GLU A 422 7.63 -2.23 -48.85
N PHE A 423 6.33 -2.42 -49.02
CA PHE A 423 5.72 -3.38 -49.98
C PHE A 423 4.31 -2.96 -50.34
#